data_0f19e457517c4f05790c66b8541e9602
#
_entry.id   0f19e457517c4f05790c66b8541e9602
#
_cell.length_a   1.000
_cell.length_b   1.000
_cell.length_c   1.000
_cell.angle_alpha   90.00
_cell.angle_beta   90.00
_cell.angle_gamma   90.00
#
_symmetry.space_group_name_H-M   'P 1'
#
loop_
_entity.id
_entity.type
_entity.pdbx_description
1 polymer ?
#
loop_
_entity_poly.entity_id
_entity_poly.type
_entity_poly.pdbx_seq_one_letter_code
_entity_poly.pdbx_strand_id
1 'polypeptide(L)'
;MNIFKTIFLIFFLLIFYKNTITKENFMLIQSTTSTRDSGFYEFILSEYKKLNDINIKVIASGTGHAINNAKKCDADIIIVHDKDSEDLFVRNGFGLYRKDLMYNDFILIGPNQLQNDFFGKNIYEALEKIYKKKYVFISRGDNSGTHKKELSLWND
;
A
#
# COMPACT_ATOMS: atom_id res chain seq x y z
N MET A 1 -5.31 60.27 -24.53
CA MET A 1 -5.60 58.81 -24.47
C MET A 1 -6.59 58.64 -23.35
N ASN A 2 -7.83 58.20 -23.64
CA ASN A 2 -8.89 58.21 -22.64
C ASN A 2 -8.63 57.22 -21.52
N ILE A 3 -8.62 57.71 -20.27
CA ILE A 3 -8.45 56.90 -19.04
C ILE A 3 -9.27 55.63 -19.05
N PHE A 4 -10.49 55.69 -19.61
CA PHE A 4 -11.38 54.56 -19.81
C PHE A 4 -10.78 53.43 -20.67
N LYS A 5 -10.09 53.78 -21.76
CA LYS A 5 -9.45 52.79 -22.65
C LYS A 5 -8.24 52.15 -21.95
N THR A 6 -7.52 52.88 -21.11
CA THR A 6 -6.38 52.37 -20.37
C THR A 6 -6.84 51.40 -19.27
N ILE A 7 -7.90 51.74 -18.53
CA ILE A 7 -8.51 50.88 -17.52
C ILE A 7 -9.07 49.61 -18.15
N PHE A 8 -9.75 49.72 -19.30
CA PHE A 8 -10.26 48.55 -20.00
C PHE A 8 -9.15 47.63 -20.53
N LEU A 9 -8.04 48.18 -20.99
CA LEU A 9 -6.89 47.42 -21.46
C LEU A 9 -6.20 46.67 -20.28
N ILE A 10 -6.06 47.34 -19.13
CA ILE A 10 -5.50 46.73 -17.92
C ILE A 10 -6.42 45.60 -17.41
N PHE A 11 -7.73 45.84 -17.37
CA PHE A 11 -8.72 44.80 -16.97
C PHE A 11 -8.70 43.60 -17.93
N PHE A 12 -8.58 43.84 -19.22
CA PHE A 12 -8.46 42.80 -20.24
C PHE A 12 -7.15 41.98 -20.08
N LEU A 13 -6.03 42.63 -19.79
CA LEU A 13 -4.78 41.94 -19.50
C LEU A 13 -4.81 41.10 -18.21
N LEU A 14 -5.55 41.54 -17.20
CA LEU A 14 -5.72 40.77 -15.95
C LEU A 14 -6.58 39.52 -16.15
N ILE A 15 -7.57 39.56 -17.05
CA ILE A 15 -8.41 38.39 -17.40
C ILE A 15 -7.58 37.30 -18.11
N PHE A 16 -6.57 37.70 -18.89
CA PHE A 16 -5.67 36.76 -19.58
C PHE A 16 -4.46 36.31 -18.76
N TYR A 17 -4.30 36.81 -17.54
CA TYR A 17 -3.32 36.26 -16.61
C TYR A 17 -3.83 34.89 -16.13
N LYS A 18 -3.79 33.91 -17.05
CA LYS A 18 -4.00 32.51 -16.67
C LYS A 18 -2.85 32.16 -15.75
N ASN A 19 -3.15 32.00 -14.47
CA ASN A 19 -2.31 31.22 -13.59
C ASN A 19 -2.20 29.83 -14.23
N THR A 20 -1.13 29.58 -14.96
CA THR A 20 -0.71 28.23 -15.32
C THR A 20 -0.30 27.57 -14.01
N ILE A 21 -1.29 27.05 -13.27
CA ILE A 21 -1.01 26.05 -12.24
C ILE A 21 -0.44 24.89 -13.04
N THR A 22 0.85 24.78 -13.09
CA THR A 22 1.54 23.57 -13.55
C THR A 22 1.05 22.45 -12.63
N LYS A 23 0.09 21.66 -13.13
CA LYS A 23 -0.33 20.46 -12.43
C LYS A 23 0.90 19.55 -12.37
N GLU A 24 1.52 19.50 -11.21
CA GLU A 24 2.65 18.61 -10.99
C GLU A 24 2.15 17.17 -11.31
N ASN A 25 2.66 16.60 -12.39
CA ASN A 25 2.31 15.24 -12.74
C ASN A 25 2.99 14.32 -11.72
N PHE A 26 2.20 13.72 -10.88
CA PHE A 26 2.70 12.68 -9.97
C PHE A 26 1.86 11.42 -10.11
N MET A 27 2.49 10.30 -9.85
CA MET A 27 1.85 9.00 -9.72
C MET A 27 1.65 8.71 -8.24
N LEU A 28 0.44 8.34 -7.84
CA LEU A 28 0.10 8.00 -6.47
C LEU A 28 0.04 6.49 -6.27
N ILE A 29 0.88 5.98 -5.36
CA ILE A 29 0.88 4.57 -4.97
C ILE A 29 0.27 4.44 -3.58
N GLN A 30 -0.80 3.66 -3.46
CA GLN A 30 -1.28 3.18 -2.17
C GLN A 30 -0.61 1.85 -1.83
N SER A 31 -0.02 1.75 -0.65
CA SER A 31 0.77 0.58 -0.26
C SER A 31 0.62 0.22 1.21
N THR A 32 1.42 -0.75 1.66
CA THR A 32 1.42 -1.21 3.06
C THR A 32 2.61 -0.69 3.84
N THR A 33 2.42 -0.55 5.16
CA THR A 33 3.50 -0.15 6.07
C THR A 33 4.65 -1.15 6.03
N SER A 34 4.37 -2.45 5.93
CA SER A 34 5.40 -3.48 5.83
C SER A 34 6.25 -3.35 4.57
N THR A 35 5.65 -3.00 3.42
CA THR A 35 6.39 -2.73 2.19
C THR A 35 7.26 -1.48 2.31
N ARG A 36 6.74 -0.41 2.92
CA ARG A 36 7.53 0.79 3.20
C ARG A 36 8.72 0.49 4.12
N ASP A 37 8.45 -0.17 5.24
CA ASP A 37 9.42 -0.40 6.30
C ASP A 37 10.51 -1.44 5.91
N SER A 38 10.32 -2.17 4.79
CA SER A 38 11.33 -3.04 4.19
C SER A 38 12.46 -2.29 3.48
N GLY A 39 12.34 -0.96 3.28
CA GLY A 39 13.29 -0.18 2.48
C GLY A 39 13.07 -0.28 0.96
N PHE A 40 12.07 -1.04 0.51
CA PHE A 40 11.80 -1.25 -0.92
C PHE A 40 11.63 0.07 -1.69
N TYR A 41 10.86 1.01 -1.15
CA TYR A 41 10.60 2.27 -1.85
C TYR A 41 11.80 3.19 -1.90
N GLU A 42 12.63 3.22 -0.87
CA GLU A 42 13.87 4.03 -0.87
C GLU A 42 14.78 3.61 -2.02
N PHE A 43 14.89 2.30 -2.24
CA PHE A 43 15.69 1.76 -3.34
C PHE A 43 15.03 2.01 -4.70
N ILE A 44 13.80 1.50 -4.92
CA ILE A 44 13.20 1.47 -6.25
C ILE A 44 12.87 2.86 -6.79
N LEU A 45 12.41 3.79 -5.93
CA LEU A 45 12.07 5.15 -6.37
C LEU A 45 13.32 5.95 -6.75
N SER A 46 14.44 5.72 -6.06
CA SER A 46 15.70 6.35 -6.42
C SER A 46 16.19 5.91 -7.79
N GLU A 47 16.07 4.62 -8.12
CA GLU A 47 16.45 4.09 -9.43
C GLU A 47 15.48 4.54 -10.53
N TYR A 48 14.18 4.53 -10.24
CA TYR A 48 13.16 4.97 -11.20
C TYR A 48 13.31 6.44 -11.58
N LYS A 49 13.62 7.31 -10.61
CA LYS A 49 13.82 8.75 -10.85
C LYS A 49 15.01 9.04 -11.78
N LYS A 50 16.03 8.19 -11.83
CA LYS A 50 17.14 8.33 -12.76
C LYS A 50 16.74 8.11 -14.22
N LEU A 51 15.68 7.37 -14.45
CA LEU A 51 15.22 6.94 -15.76
C LEU A 51 13.99 7.72 -16.26
N ASN A 52 13.23 8.34 -15.36
CA ASN A 52 11.95 8.95 -15.66
C ASN A 52 11.76 10.26 -14.88
N ASP A 53 11.12 11.24 -15.52
CA ASP A 53 10.78 12.53 -14.91
C ASP A 53 9.34 12.53 -14.36
N ILE A 54 8.99 11.48 -13.63
CA ILE A 54 7.69 11.36 -12.98
C ILE A 54 7.89 11.39 -11.47
N ASN A 55 7.20 12.29 -10.79
CA ASN A 55 7.19 12.31 -9.33
C ASN A 55 6.28 11.20 -8.81
N ILE A 56 6.78 10.35 -7.93
CA ILE A 56 6.00 9.26 -7.32
C ILE A 56 5.78 9.56 -5.84
N LYS A 57 4.51 9.53 -5.44
CA LYS A 57 4.10 9.68 -4.03
C LYS A 57 3.59 8.35 -3.52
N VAL A 58 4.08 7.91 -2.37
CA VAL A 58 3.66 6.64 -1.74
C VAL A 58 2.94 6.93 -0.43
N ILE A 59 1.72 6.42 -0.30
CA ILE A 59 0.96 6.42 0.95
C ILE A 59 0.92 5.00 1.47
N ALA A 60 1.53 4.76 2.63
CA ALA A 60 1.61 3.45 3.26
C ALA A 60 0.62 3.34 4.43
N SER A 61 -0.25 2.33 4.39
CA SER A 61 -1.26 2.04 5.41
C SER A 61 -1.46 0.52 5.56
N GLY A 62 -2.52 0.06 6.21
CA GLY A 62 -2.88 -1.37 6.18
C GLY A 62 -3.47 -1.75 4.81
N THR A 63 -3.31 -3.02 4.38
CA THR A 63 -3.81 -3.54 3.09
C THR A 63 -5.27 -3.14 2.81
N GLY A 64 -6.15 -3.31 3.80
CA GLY A 64 -7.58 -2.97 3.64
C GLY A 64 -7.81 -1.47 3.43
N HIS A 65 -7.04 -0.61 4.08
CA HIS A 65 -7.12 0.85 3.88
C HIS A 65 -6.60 1.25 2.51
N ALA A 66 -5.46 0.70 2.08
CA ALA A 66 -4.89 0.96 0.74
C ALA A 66 -5.89 0.59 -0.37
N ILE A 67 -6.51 -0.59 -0.30
CA ILE A 67 -7.53 -1.04 -1.24
C ILE A 67 -8.77 -0.13 -1.21
N ASN A 68 -9.24 0.28 -0.02
CA ASN A 68 -10.41 1.14 0.10
C ASN A 68 -10.15 2.56 -0.45
N ASN A 69 -8.95 3.10 -0.29
CA ASN A 69 -8.58 4.38 -0.90
C ASN A 69 -8.58 4.26 -2.42
N ALA A 70 -7.97 3.19 -2.96
CA ALA A 70 -7.94 2.96 -4.39
C ALA A 70 -9.35 2.80 -5.02
N LYS A 71 -10.30 2.17 -4.31
CA LYS A 71 -11.71 2.10 -4.75
C LYS A 71 -12.36 3.48 -4.88
N LYS A 72 -11.86 4.49 -4.18
CA LYS A 72 -12.31 5.89 -4.25
C LYS A 72 -11.53 6.70 -5.30
N CYS A 73 -10.74 6.05 -6.14
CA CYS A 73 -9.84 6.68 -7.11
C CYS A 73 -8.71 7.50 -6.48
N ASP A 74 -8.33 7.21 -5.24
CA ASP A 74 -7.20 7.85 -4.54
C ASP A 74 -5.91 7.04 -4.73
N ALA A 75 -5.69 6.48 -5.92
CA ALA A 75 -4.47 5.79 -6.32
C ALA A 75 -4.42 5.57 -7.83
N ASP A 76 -3.22 5.63 -8.41
CA ASP A 76 -2.93 5.13 -9.75
C ASP A 76 -2.47 3.67 -9.71
N ILE A 77 -1.77 3.30 -8.64
CA ILE A 77 -1.24 1.94 -8.42
C ILE A 77 -1.49 1.54 -6.97
N ILE A 78 -1.80 0.26 -6.74
CA ILE A 78 -1.77 -0.35 -5.41
C ILE A 78 -0.66 -1.40 -5.36
N ILE A 79 0.12 -1.41 -4.26
CA ILE A 79 1.14 -2.44 -3.97
C ILE A 79 0.84 -2.97 -2.58
N VAL A 80 0.21 -4.13 -2.54
CA VAL A 80 -0.26 -4.78 -1.32
C VAL A 80 0.11 -6.27 -1.35
N HIS A 81 -0.23 -7.02 -0.32
CA HIS A 81 0.16 -8.44 -0.20
C HIS A 81 -0.99 -9.33 0.29
N ASP A 82 -2.17 -9.17 -0.31
CA ASP A 82 -3.36 -9.98 -0.06
C ASP A 82 -3.99 -10.35 -1.40
N LYS A 83 -3.54 -11.45 -1.97
CA LYS A 83 -3.90 -11.89 -3.32
C LYS A 83 -5.40 -11.97 -3.53
N ASP A 84 -6.15 -12.50 -2.57
CA ASP A 84 -7.60 -12.66 -2.70
C ASP A 84 -8.32 -11.31 -2.79
N SER A 85 -7.90 -10.34 -1.96
CA SER A 85 -8.42 -8.97 -2.01
C SER A 85 -8.02 -8.25 -3.30
N GLU A 86 -6.80 -8.49 -3.83
CA GLU A 86 -6.32 -7.94 -5.10
C GLU A 86 -7.12 -8.50 -6.28
N ASP A 87 -7.32 -9.82 -6.32
CA ASP A 87 -8.11 -10.48 -7.37
C ASP A 87 -9.58 -10.00 -7.33
N LEU A 88 -10.14 -9.81 -6.14
CA LEU A 88 -11.49 -9.27 -5.97
C LEU A 88 -11.58 -7.81 -6.44
N PHE A 89 -10.55 -6.99 -6.17
CA PHE A 89 -10.46 -5.61 -6.62
C PHE A 89 -10.53 -5.50 -8.14
N VAL A 90 -9.77 -6.34 -8.85
CA VAL A 90 -9.76 -6.39 -10.31
C VAL A 90 -11.09 -6.94 -10.86
N ARG A 91 -11.59 -8.05 -10.30
CA ARG A 91 -12.88 -8.65 -10.74
C ARG A 91 -14.06 -7.71 -10.59
N ASN A 92 -14.03 -6.81 -9.61
CA ASN A 92 -15.07 -5.81 -9.40
C ASN A 92 -14.87 -4.54 -10.27
N GLY A 93 -13.90 -4.53 -11.18
CA GLY A 93 -13.66 -3.44 -12.12
C GLY A 93 -12.98 -2.21 -11.53
N PHE A 94 -12.41 -2.29 -10.32
CA PHE A 94 -11.66 -1.19 -9.72
C PHE A 94 -10.21 -1.12 -10.23
N GLY A 95 -9.68 -2.20 -10.78
CA GLY A 95 -8.33 -2.28 -11.34
C GLY A 95 -8.35 -2.91 -12.73
N LEU A 96 -7.39 -2.52 -13.59
CA LEU A 96 -7.28 -3.04 -14.96
C LEU A 96 -6.70 -4.47 -14.96
N TYR A 97 -5.66 -4.70 -14.18
CA TYR A 97 -4.99 -5.99 -14.07
C TYR A 97 -4.19 -6.08 -12.78
N ARG A 98 -3.82 -7.29 -12.42
CA ARG A 98 -2.91 -7.62 -11.32
C ARG A 98 -1.62 -8.24 -11.87
N LYS A 99 -0.48 -7.92 -11.26
CA LYS A 99 0.81 -8.58 -11.49
C LYS A 99 1.46 -8.94 -10.17
N ASP A 100 2.11 -10.10 -10.12
CA ASP A 100 3.02 -10.44 -9.03
C ASP A 100 4.27 -9.56 -9.15
N LEU A 101 4.64 -8.91 -8.04
CA LEU A 101 5.80 -8.03 -7.97
C LEU A 101 6.94 -8.68 -7.18
N MET A 102 6.62 -9.19 -6.00
CA MET A 102 7.56 -9.83 -5.06
C MET A 102 6.77 -10.72 -4.12
N TYR A 103 7.47 -11.52 -3.35
CA TYR A 103 6.88 -12.34 -2.29
C TYR A 103 7.64 -12.11 -0.97
N ASN A 104 6.99 -12.42 0.11
CA ASN A 104 7.57 -12.52 1.44
C ASN A 104 6.86 -13.63 2.21
N ASP A 105 7.57 -14.21 3.18
CA ASP A 105 7.02 -15.26 4.02
C ASP A 105 6.43 -14.69 5.32
N PHE A 106 5.42 -15.36 5.84
CA PHE A 106 4.96 -15.18 7.21
C PHE A 106 5.74 -16.11 8.12
N ILE A 107 6.19 -15.62 9.25
CA ILE A 107 6.94 -16.39 10.23
C ILE A 107 6.25 -16.35 11.58
N LEU A 108 6.36 -17.45 12.32
CA LEU A 108 5.97 -17.54 13.72
C LEU A 108 7.23 -17.34 14.57
N ILE A 109 7.19 -16.35 15.44
CA ILE A 109 8.30 -16.01 16.34
C ILE A 109 7.88 -16.32 17.78
N GLY A 110 8.78 -16.89 18.55
CA GLY A 110 8.56 -17.21 19.96
C GLY A 110 9.85 -17.22 20.78
N PRO A 111 9.74 -17.40 22.10
CA PRO A 111 10.89 -17.50 23.01
C PRO A 111 11.77 -18.69 22.66
N ASN A 112 13.11 -18.53 22.76
CA ASN A 112 14.07 -19.60 22.49
C ASN A 112 13.83 -20.86 23.34
N GLN A 113 13.31 -20.73 24.56
CA GLN A 113 13.00 -21.84 25.47
C GLN A 113 11.99 -22.83 24.85
N LEU A 114 11.18 -22.38 23.91
CA LEU A 114 10.18 -23.19 23.21
C LEU A 114 10.69 -23.77 21.89
N GLN A 115 11.93 -23.52 21.49
CA GLN A 115 12.48 -23.94 20.20
C GLN A 115 12.29 -25.44 19.95
N ASN A 116 12.63 -26.29 20.92
CA ASN A 116 12.51 -27.74 20.79
C ASN A 116 11.07 -28.22 20.57
N ASP A 117 10.10 -27.44 21.03
CA ASP A 117 8.69 -27.77 20.87
C ASP A 117 8.18 -27.51 19.45
N PHE A 118 8.85 -26.66 18.70
CA PHE A 118 8.41 -26.19 17.39
C PHE A 118 9.36 -26.55 16.24
N PHE A 119 10.58 -27.02 16.56
CA PHE A 119 11.55 -27.38 15.54
C PHE A 119 11.00 -28.44 14.57
N GLY A 120 11.14 -28.19 13.25
CA GLY A 120 10.71 -29.11 12.20
C GLY A 120 9.20 -29.21 11.99
N LYS A 121 8.39 -28.42 12.71
CA LYS A 121 6.95 -28.39 12.53
C LYS A 121 6.53 -27.42 11.41
N ASN A 122 5.50 -27.80 10.68
CA ASN A 122 4.80 -26.87 9.82
C ASN A 122 3.93 -25.91 10.65
N ILE A 123 3.38 -24.88 10.00
CA ILE A 123 2.63 -23.83 10.70
C ILE A 123 1.37 -24.36 11.40
N TYR A 124 0.67 -25.31 10.80
CA TYR A 124 -0.57 -25.88 11.37
C TYR A 124 -0.27 -26.70 12.63
N GLU A 125 0.76 -27.56 12.59
CA GLU A 125 1.23 -28.30 13.77
C GLU A 125 1.70 -27.36 14.89
N ALA A 126 2.31 -26.25 14.52
CA ALA A 126 2.76 -25.24 15.49
C ALA A 126 1.56 -24.55 16.17
N LEU A 127 0.56 -24.12 15.40
CA LEU A 127 -0.65 -23.50 15.92
C LEU A 127 -1.47 -24.46 16.77
N GLU A 128 -1.64 -25.72 16.31
CA GLU A 128 -2.28 -26.76 17.09
C GLU A 128 -1.59 -26.99 18.45
N LYS A 129 -0.25 -26.98 18.45
CA LYS A 129 0.52 -27.12 19.69
C LYS A 129 0.34 -25.94 20.63
N ILE A 130 0.34 -24.70 20.09
CA ILE A 130 0.06 -23.49 20.85
C ILE A 130 -1.30 -23.63 21.53
N TYR A 131 -2.33 -24.03 20.79
CA TYR A 131 -3.67 -24.22 21.32
C TYR A 131 -3.73 -25.30 22.41
N LYS A 132 -3.20 -26.49 22.13
CA LYS A 132 -3.23 -27.63 23.06
C LYS A 132 -2.45 -27.37 24.36
N LYS A 133 -1.31 -26.69 24.26
CA LYS A 133 -0.45 -26.35 25.40
C LYS A 133 -0.86 -25.06 26.10
N LYS A 134 -1.87 -24.34 25.55
CA LYS A 134 -2.35 -23.05 26.06
C LYS A 134 -1.21 -22.01 26.17
N TYR A 135 -0.29 -22.03 25.21
CA TYR A 135 0.73 -21.00 25.12
C TYR A 135 0.10 -19.65 24.78
N VAL A 136 0.66 -18.56 25.32
CA VAL A 136 0.18 -17.23 24.97
C VAL A 136 0.52 -16.95 23.50
N PHE A 137 -0.48 -16.59 22.74
CA PHE A 137 -0.35 -16.17 21.36
C PHE A 137 -0.72 -14.69 21.25
N ILE A 138 0.12 -13.90 20.57
CA ILE A 138 -0.13 -12.47 20.37
C ILE A 138 -0.59 -12.26 18.94
N SER A 139 -1.87 -11.95 18.80
CA SER A 139 -2.48 -11.55 17.54
C SER A 139 -2.33 -10.06 17.28
N ARG A 140 -2.24 -9.66 16.02
CA ARG A 140 -2.28 -8.24 15.66
C ARG A 140 -3.63 -7.59 15.93
N GLY A 141 -4.73 -8.31 15.72
CA GLY A 141 -6.08 -7.82 15.98
C GLY A 141 -6.49 -6.58 15.16
N ASP A 142 -5.87 -6.37 13.98
CA ASP A 142 -6.09 -5.19 13.14
C ASP A 142 -6.57 -5.59 11.71
N ASN A 143 -6.71 -4.61 10.81
CA ASN A 143 -7.08 -4.87 9.41
C ASN A 143 -5.84 -5.04 8.51
N SER A 144 -4.77 -5.67 9.01
CA SER A 144 -3.55 -5.93 8.24
C SER A 144 -3.63 -7.27 7.48
N GLY A 145 -2.79 -7.42 6.46
CA GLY A 145 -2.60 -8.70 5.77
C GLY A 145 -2.08 -9.80 6.70
N THR A 146 -1.27 -9.44 7.70
CA THR A 146 -0.78 -10.38 8.73
C THR A 146 -1.92 -10.95 9.55
N HIS A 147 -2.85 -10.10 10.01
CA HIS A 147 -3.99 -10.55 10.79
C HIS A 147 -4.95 -11.42 9.94
N LYS A 148 -5.20 -11.03 8.71
CA LYS A 148 -6.01 -11.86 7.79
C LYS A 148 -5.40 -13.24 7.56
N LYS A 149 -4.07 -13.31 7.37
CA LYS A 149 -3.37 -14.59 7.22
C LYS A 149 -3.44 -15.42 8.48
N GLU A 150 -3.26 -14.80 9.65
CA GLU A 150 -3.43 -15.45 10.95
C GLU A 150 -4.81 -16.11 11.06
N LEU A 151 -5.89 -15.33 10.81
CA LEU A 151 -7.25 -15.86 10.88
C LEU A 151 -7.50 -17.02 9.92
N SER A 152 -6.94 -16.97 8.70
CA SER A 152 -7.06 -18.10 7.77
C SER A 152 -6.39 -19.37 8.29
N LEU A 153 -5.24 -19.25 8.96
CA LEU A 153 -4.50 -20.38 9.51
C LEU A 153 -5.15 -21.00 10.76
N TRP A 154 -5.94 -20.21 11.51
CA TRP A 154 -6.69 -20.74 12.66
C TRP A 154 -8.00 -21.43 12.25
N ASN A 155 -8.54 -21.13 11.04
CA ASN A 155 -9.81 -21.68 10.55
C ASN A 155 -9.64 -22.97 9.72
N ASP A 156 -8.42 -23.28 9.31
CA ASP A 156 -8.07 -24.52 8.59
C ASP A 156 -7.72 -25.64 9.60
#